data_3fa9dbb02351c3e0b5fa02d53e20b05d
#
_entry.id   3fa9dbb02351c3e0b5fa02d53e20b05d
#
_cell.length_a   1.000
_cell.length_b   1.000
_cell.length_c   1.000
_cell.angle_alpha   90.00
_cell.angle_beta   90.00
_cell.angle_gamma   90.00
#
_symmetry.space_group_name_H-M   'P 1'
#
loop_
_entity.id
_entity.type
_entity.pdbx_description
1 polymer ?
#
loop_
_entity_poly.entity_id
_entity_poly.type
_entity_poly.pdbx_seq_one_letter_code
_entity_poly.pdbx_strand_id
1 'polypeptide(L)'
;TRKQITILLNGTAHGPALHVLLYIPNHVKRPAVFVGLNFWGNETINADPGIFLPTAYTEATTGYSMNTGPCLDGHRATDRCRGMAHGKWPLDMILKRGYAVATVFRSEVDPDYIGSFKDSVKAYYPELQNRPDNFSTIGAWAWSLSRVLDYLETDHDVDASRVAVFGWSRLGKAALWAAATDAVAEAHRQYRRDL
;
A
#
# COMPACT_ATOMS: atom_id res chain seq x y z
N THR A 1 1.63 -5.92 17.81
CA THR A 1 0.21 -5.80 17.39
C THR A 1 0.11 -5.77 15.88
N ARG A 2 -0.91 -6.45 15.33
CA ARG A 2 -1.29 -6.38 13.91
C ARG A 2 -2.66 -5.73 13.79
N LYS A 3 -2.80 -4.75 12.92
CA LYS A 3 -4.09 -4.18 12.47
C LYS A 3 -4.29 -4.46 10.98
N GLN A 4 -5.53 -4.63 10.58
CA GLN A 4 -5.95 -4.65 9.18
C GLN A 4 -7.04 -3.62 9.00
N ILE A 5 -6.81 -2.65 8.15
CA ILE A 5 -7.66 -1.48 7.97
C ILE A 5 -8.16 -1.46 6.54
N THR A 6 -9.45 -1.24 6.36
CA THR A 6 -10.04 -0.99 5.04
C THR A 6 -10.31 0.50 4.88
N ILE A 7 -9.61 1.13 3.94
CA ILE A 7 -9.83 2.53 3.55
C ILE A 7 -10.78 2.54 2.36
N LEU A 8 -11.97 3.09 2.53
CA LEU A 8 -12.96 3.25 1.46
C LEU A 8 -12.67 4.53 0.69
N LEU A 9 -12.17 4.42 -0.54
CA LEU A 9 -11.62 5.54 -1.31
C LEU A 9 -12.69 6.54 -1.81
N ASN A 10 -13.93 6.10 -1.98
CA ASN A 10 -15.06 6.96 -2.36
C ASN A 10 -16.12 7.08 -1.25
N GLY A 11 -15.80 6.63 -0.04
CA GLY A 11 -16.72 6.67 1.11
C GLY A 11 -17.86 5.68 1.05
N THR A 12 -17.92 4.77 0.09
CA THR A 12 -18.97 3.76 -0.04
C THR A 12 -18.43 2.34 0.12
N ALA A 13 -19.23 1.46 0.71
CA ALA A 13 -18.86 0.05 0.92
C ALA A 13 -18.70 -0.76 -0.38
N HIS A 14 -19.22 -0.26 -1.50
CA HIS A 14 -19.14 -0.91 -2.82
C HIS A 14 -18.14 -0.23 -3.76
N GLY A 15 -17.38 0.74 -3.25
CA GLY A 15 -16.35 1.44 -4.01
C GLY A 15 -14.98 0.78 -3.92
N PRO A 16 -13.97 1.41 -4.53
CA PRO A 16 -12.60 0.95 -4.41
C PRO A 16 -12.12 1.09 -2.97
N ALA A 17 -11.41 0.08 -2.50
CA ALA A 17 -10.89 0.04 -1.14
C ALA A 17 -9.41 -0.36 -1.13
N LEU A 18 -8.69 0.15 -0.14
CA LEU A 18 -7.33 -0.27 0.17
C LEU A 18 -7.33 -1.07 1.47
N HIS A 19 -6.66 -2.21 1.47
CA HIS A 19 -6.44 -2.99 2.69
C HIS A 19 -5.03 -2.74 3.22
N VAL A 20 -4.94 -1.93 4.27
CA VAL A 20 -3.66 -1.65 4.94
C VAL A 20 -3.38 -2.75 5.96
N LEU A 21 -2.20 -3.36 5.84
CA LEU A 21 -1.65 -4.23 6.88
C LEU A 21 -0.64 -3.41 7.68
N LEU A 22 -0.95 -3.19 8.97
CA LEU A 22 -0.13 -2.40 9.89
C LEU A 22 0.37 -3.26 11.04
N TYR A 23 1.69 -3.35 11.18
CA TYR A 23 2.37 -3.95 12.32
C TYR A 23 2.95 -2.88 13.24
N ILE A 24 2.67 -2.97 14.52
CA ILE A 24 3.10 -2.03 15.58
C ILE A 24 3.89 -2.78 16.63
N PRO A 25 5.11 -2.33 17.02
CA PRO A 25 5.87 -2.94 18.12
C PRO A 25 5.16 -2.70 19.46
N ASN A 26 5.07 -3.76 20.29
CA ASN A 26 4.33 -3.67 21.56
C ASN A 26 5.10 -2.90 22.66
N HIS A 27 6.40 -2.68 22.49
CA HIS A 27 7.29 -2.08 23.49
C HIS A 27 7.55 -0.59 23.28
N VAL A 28 6.96 0.02 22.25
CA VAL A 28 7.11 1.44 21.92
C VAL A 28 5.75 2.09 21.79
N LYS A 29 5.53 3.19 22.50
CA LYS A 29 4.34 4.02 22.34
C LYS A 29 4.52 4.95 21.15
N ARG A 30 3.54 4.99 20.27
CA ARG A 30 3.51 5.84 19.07
C ARG A 30 4.83 5.77 18.26
N PRO A 31 5.18 4.58 17.74
CA PRO A 31 6.39 4.42 16.94
C PRO A 31 6.29 5.20 15.62
N ALA A 32 7.45 5.60 15.09
CA ALA A 32 7.57 6.04 13.71
C ALA A 32 7.24 4.88 12.75
N VAL A 33 6.75 5.20 11.55
CA VAL A 33 6.18 4.21 10.63
C VAL A 33 6.94 4.16 9.31
N PHE A 34 7.31 2.97 8.87
CA PHE A 34 7.68 2.72 7.49
C PHE A 34 6.44 2.38 6.67
N VAL A 35 6.20 3.11 5.58
CA VAL A 35 5.05 2.90 4.68
C VAL A 35 5.52 2.52 3.30
N GLY A 36 4.97 1.45 2.73
CA GLY A 36 5.32 1.03 1.38
C GLY A 36 4.27 0.15 0.74
N LEU A 37 4.22 0.17 -0.60
CA LEU A 37 3.42 -0.77 -1.36
C LEU A 37 4.16 -2.10 -1.50
N ASN A 38 3.40 -3.18 -1.59
CA ASN A 38 3.94 -4.50 -1.91
C ASN A 38 3.47 -4.99 -3.28
N PHE A 39 4.21 -5.92 -3.87
CA PHE A 39 3.98 -6.43 -5.22
C PHE A 39 2.97 -7.58 -5.30
N TRP A 40 2.81 -8.36 -4.23
CA TRP A 40 2.22 -9.69 -4.32
C TRP A 40 1.06 -9.95 -3.37
N GLY A 41 0.69 -8.97 -2.56
CA GLY A 41 -0.37 -9.07 -1.57
C GLY A 41 0.14 -9.05 -0.12
N ASN A 42 -0.69 -8.55 0.77
CA ASN A 42 -0.35 -8.40 2.18
C ASN A 42 -0.10 -9.76 2.86
N GLU A 43 -0.80 -10.81 2.45
CA GLU A 43 -0.66 -12.19 2.96
C GLU A 43 0.73 -12.78 2.66
N THR A 44 1.42 -12.29 1.62
CA THR A 44 2.75 -12.81 1.28
C THR A 44 3.84 -12.37 2.26
N ILE A 45 3.59 -11.32 3.05
CA ILE A 45 4.58 -10.71 3.94
C ILE A 45 4.80 -11.54 5.20
N ASN A 46 3.74 -12.20 5.67
CA ASN A 46 3.79 -13.06 6.86
C ASN A 46 2.88 -14.27 6.66
N ALA A 47 3.26 -15.42 7.22
CA ALA A 47 2.49 -16.66 7.13
C ALA A 47 1.22 -16.70 8.01
N ASP A 48 0.94 -15.63 8.74
CA ASP A 48 -0.22 -15.52 9.63
C ASP A 48 -1.54 -15.74 8.86
N PRO A 49 -2.32 -16.79 9.18
CA PRO A 49 -3.58 -17.09 8.48
C PRO A 49 -4.67 -16.02 8.68
N GLY A 50 -4.53 -15.17 9.69
CA GLY A 50 -5.45 -14.07 9.94
C GLY A 50 -5.26 -12.85 9.05
N ILE A 51 -4.28 -12.83 8.14
CA ILE A 51 -4.16 -11.76 7.13
C ILE A 51 -5.16 -12.01 6.01
N PHE A 52 -5.89 -10.98 5.58
CA PHE A 52 -6.85 -11.09 4.48
C PHE A 52 -6.16 -11.52 3.19
N LEU A 53 -6.79 -12.44 2.45
CA LEU A 53 -6.41 -12.74 1.08
C LEU A 53 -6.98 -11.65 0.16
N PRO A 54 -6.17 -11.05 -0.71
CA PRO A 54 -6.66 -10.04 -1.64
C PRO A 54 -7.57 -10.67 -2.69
N THR A 55 -8.59 -9.94 -3.10
CA THR A 55 -9.42 -10.28 -4.26
C THR A 55 -8.90 -9.63 -5.54
N ALA A 56 -7.95 -8.72 -5.43
CA ALA A 56 -7.33 -8.04 -6.56
C ALA A 56 -6.47 -8.99 -7.40
N TYR A 57 -6.30 -8.63 -8.66
CA TYR A 57 -5.43 -9.36 -9.59
C TYR A 57 -4.02 -9.50 -9.05
N THR A 58 -3.53 -10.72 -8.98
CA THR A 58 -2.14 -11.02 -8.58
C THR A 58 -1.38 -11.55 -9.79
N GLU A 59 -0.30 -10.86 -10.14
CA GLU A 59 0.57 -11.25 -11.24
C GLU A 59 1.36 -12.52 -10.89
N ALA A 60 1.30 -13.51 -11.77
CA ALA A 60 2.17 -14.67 -11.70
C ALA A 60 3.59 -14.23 -12.11
N THR A 61 4.48 -14.14 -11.14
CA THR A 61 5.89 -13.79 -11.39
C THR A 61 6.75 -15.05 -11.37
N THR A 62 7.65 -15.15 -12.35
CA THR A 62 8.69 -16.18 -12.41
C THR A 62 10.06 -15.49 -12.48
N GLY A 63 11.04 -15.94 -11.69
CA GLY A 63 12.40 -15.44 -11.74
C GLY A 63 13.04 -15.14 -10.39
N TYR A 64 14.16 -14.41 -10.42
CA TYR A 64 15.04 -14.15 -9.26
C TYR A 64 14.35 -13.48 -8.05
N SER A 65 13.26 -12.77 -8.27
CA SER A 65 12.61 -12.04 -7.19
C SER A 65 11.59 -12.88 -6.43
N MET A 66 10.76 -13.65 -7.12
CA MET A 66 9.69 -14.48 -6.54
C MET A 66 9.11 -15.38 -7.61
N ASN A 67 8.63 -16.57 -7.22
CA ASN A 67 7.81 -17.44 -8.06
C ASN A 67 6.45 -17.59 -7.40
N THR A 68 5.48 -16.76 -7.80
CA THR A 68 4.12 -16.78 -7.25
C THR A 68 3.17 -17.71 -8.01
N GLY A 69 3.52 -18.11 -9.23
CA GLY A 69 2.65 -18.95 -10.06
C GLY A 69 2.07 -20.17 -9.33
N PRO A 70 2.90 -20.99 -8.62
CA PRO A 70 2.40 -22.19 -7.93
C PRO A 70 1.43 -21.96 -6.79
N CYS A 71 1.40 -20.74 -6.23
CA CYS A 71 0.52 -20.42 -5.10
C CYS A 71 -0.81 -19.80 -5.52
N LEU A 72 -0.92 -19.36 -6.78
CA LEU A 72 -2.13 -18.74 -7.30
C LEU A 72 -3.14 -19.78 -7.81
N ASP A 73 -4.40 -19.39 -7.80
CA ASP A 73 -5.45 -20.00 -8.60
C ASP A 73 -5.84 -19.00 -9.70
N GLY A 74 -5.37 -19.23 -10.92
CA GLY A 74 -5.37 -18.24 -11.98
C GLY A 74 -4.58 -16.99 -11.56
N HIS A 75 -5.27 -15.89 -11.34
CA HIS A 75 -4.71 -14.63 -10.86
C HIS A 75 -5.18 -14.26 -9.45
N ARG A 76 -5.63 -15.24 -8.67
CA ARG A 76 -6.10 -15.04 -7.30
C ARG A 76 -5.13 -15.66 -6.30
N ALA A 77 -4.79 -14.88 -5.28
CA ALA A 77 -4.00 -15.39 -4.17
C ALA A 77 -4.76 -16.48 -3.39
N THR A 78 -4.02 -17.50 -2.94
CA THR A 78 -4.54 -18.54 -2.06
C THR A 78 -3.73 -18.60 -0.77
N ASP A 79 -4.16 -19.41 0.20
CA ASP A 79 -3.41 -19.62 1.44
C ASP A 79 -1.96 -20.12 1.21
N ARG A 80 -1.69 -20.73 0.06
CA ARG A 80 -0.33 -21.15 -0.33
C ARG A 80 0.62 -19.98 -0.58
N CYS A 81 0.11 -18.75 -0.80
CA CYS A 81 0.92 -17.56 -1.00
C CYS A 81 1.42 -16.96 0.32
N ARG A 82 0.84 -17.38 1.47
CA ARG A 82 1.17 -16.80 2.76
C ARG A 82 2.66 -16.90 3.10
N GLY A 83 3.23 -15.76 3.50
CA GLY A 83 4.61 -15.67 3.93
C GLY A 83 5.64 -15.81 2.81
N MET A 84 5.28 -15.95 1.55
CA MET A 84 6.25 -16.14 0.46
C MET A 84 7.23 -14.98 0.32
N ALA A 85 6.80 -13.75 0.63
CA ALA A 85 7.64 -12.56 0.57
C ALA A 85 8.30 -12.19 1.92
N HIS A 86 8.20 -13.01 2.98
CA HIS A 86 8.72 -12.69 4.31
C HIS A 86 10.20 -12.27 4.30
N GLY A 87 11.03 -12.91 3.48
CA GLY A 87 12.45 -12.57 3.35
C GLY A 87 12.73 -11.18 2.75
N LYS A 88 11.75 -10.57 2.09
CA LYS A 88 11.83 -9.20 1.54
C LYS A 88 11.26 -8.14 2.48
N TRP A 89 10.56 -8.58 3.50
CA TRP A 89 9.94 -7.76 4.52
C TRP A 89 10.46 -8.17 5.90
N PRO A 90 11.61 -7.63 6.36
CA PRO A 90 12.24 -8.04 7.62
C PRO A 90 11.48 -7.48 8.82
N LEU A 91 10.20 -7.87 8.99
CA LEU A 91 9.29 -7.35 10.02
C LEU A 91 9.88 -7.46 11.42
N ASP A 92 10.41 -8.63 11.78
CA ASP A 92 10.98 -8.84 13.12
C ASP A 92 12.11 -7.86 13.43
N MET A 93 12.97 -7.59 12.44
CA MET A 93 14.07 -6.64 12.61
C MET A 93 13.54 -5.22 12.78
N ILE A 94 12.57 -4.81 12.00
CA ILE A 94 11.99 -3.45 12.05
C ILE A 94 11.25 -3.25 13.38
N LEU A 95 10.40 -4.20 13.76
CA LEU A 95 9.64 -4.15 15.00
C LEU A 95 10.55 -4.18 16.24
N LYS A 96 11.60 -5.02 16.24
CA LYS A 96 12.59 -5.05 17.34
C LYS A 96 13.34 -3.72 17.50
N ARG A 97 13.51 -2.95 16.42
CA ARG A 97 14.09 -1.61 16.45
C ARG A 97 13.10 -0.51 16.85
N GLY A 98 11.87 -0.87 17.15
CA GLY A 98 10.85 0.06 17.63
C GLY A 98 10.11 0.85 16.55
N TYR A 99 10.14 0.39 15.29
CA TYR A 99 9.40 1.00 14.19
C TYR A 99 8.16 0.18 13.84
N ALA A 100 7.10 0.87 13.42
CA ALA A 100 5.93 0.25 12.80
C ALA A 100 6.14 0.09 11.28
N VAL A 101 5.35 -0.81 10.69
CA VAL A 101 5.33 -1.04 9.22
C VAL A 101 3.89 -1.06 8.75
N ALA A 102 3.58 -0.23 7.76
CA ALA A 102 2.30 -0.24 7.04
C ALA A 102 2.53 -0.59 5.58
N THR A 103 1.71 -1.47 5.03
CA THR A 103 1.79 -1.85 3.63
C THR A 103 0.43 -2.10 3.00
N VAL A 104 0.35 -1.87 1.68
CA VAL A 104 -0.84 -2.07 0.84
C VAL A 104 -0.43 -2.83 -0.42
N PHE A 105 -1.29 -3.71 -0.89
CA PHE A 105 -1.10 -4.40 -2.15
C PHE A 105 -1.35 -3.45 -3.33
N ARG A 106 -0.34 -3.26 -4.19
CA ARG A 106 -0.39 -2.34 -5.33
C ARG A 106 -1.58 -2.58 -6.26
N SER A 107 -1.97 -3.85 -6.45
CA SER A 107 -3.02 -4.21 -7.40
C SER A 107 -4.44 -3.87 -6.92
N GLU A 108 -4.62 -3.58 -5.64
CA GLU A 108 -5.89 -3.01 -5.14
C GLU A 108 -6.10 -1.58 -5.62
N VAL A 109 -5.01 -0.91 -6.04
CA VAL A 109 -5.03 0.46 -6.56
C VAL A 109 -5.08 0.46 -8.08
N ASP A 110 -4.06 -0.14 -8.68
CA ASP A 110 -3.91 -0.22 -10.13
C ASP A 110 -3.11 -1.48 -10.47
N PRO A 111 -3.75 -2.54 -10.95
CA PRO A 111 -3.04 -3.72 -11.40
C PRO A 111 -2.26 -3.41 -12.68
N ASP A 112 -0.99 -3.82 -12.68
CA ASP A 112 -0.01 -3.42 -13.69
C ASP A 112 -0.01 -4.42 -14.86
N TYR A 113 -1.12 -4.49 -15.59
CA TYR A 113 -1.22 -5.25 -16.84
C TYR A 113 -1.98 -4.47 -17.94
N ILE A 114 -1.75 -4.84 -19.19
CA ILE A 114 -2.40 -4.17 -20.34
C ILE A 114 -3.90 -4.39 -20.29
N GLY A 115 -4.67 -3.29 -20.29
CA GLY A 115 -6.13 -3.34 -20.22
C GLY A 115 -6.70 -3.38 -18.79
N SER A 116 -5.85 -3.18 -17.77
CA SER A 116 -6.24 -3.18 -16.36
C SER A 116 -7.15 -2.03 -15.92
N PHE A 117 -7.45 -1.08 -16.81
CA PHE A 117 -8.20 0.13 -16.45
C PHE A 117 -9.47 -0.14 -15.65
N LYS A 118 -10.27 -1.15 -16.08
CA LYS A 118 -11.53 -1.53 -15.42
C LYS A 118 -11.35 -2.03 -13.97
N ASP A 119 -10.16 -2.54 -13.64
CA ASP A 119 -9.81 -3.10 -12.35
C ASP A 119 -8.98 -2.11 -11.50
N SER A 120 -8.76 -0.90 -12.04
CA SER A 120 -8.03 0.20 -11.40
C SER A 120 -8.97 1.14 -10.67
N VAL A 121 -8.48 1.81 -9.64
CA VAL A 121 -9.19 2.95 -9.01
C VAL A 121 -9.55 4.03 -10.02
N LYS A 122 -8.81 4.14 -11.12
CA LYS A 122 -9.07 5.11 -12.20
C LYS A 122 -10.43 4.91 -12.87
N ALA A 123 -10.98 3.69 -12.85
CA ALA A 123 -12.31 3.41 -13.40
C ALA A 123 -13.43 4.16 -12.66
N TYR A 124 -13.19 4.56 -11.41
CA TYR A 124 -14.13 5.34 -10.61
C TYR A 124 -14.06 6.84 -10.87
N TYR A 125 -13.11 7.27 -11.72
CA TYR A 125 -12.89 8.66 -12.09
C TYR A 125 -12.86 8.81 -13.64
N PRO A 126 -13.98 8.52 -14.31
CA PRO A 126 -14.03 8.48 -15.79
C PRO A 126 -13.68 9.82 -16.43
N GLU A 127 -13.90 10.92 -15.74
CA GLU A 127 -13.55 12.26 -16.18
C GLU A 127 -12.03 12.47 -16.37
N LEU A 128 -11.21 11.63 -15.77
CA LEU A 128 -9.75 11.69 -15.90
C LEU A 128 -9.24 10.95 -17.15
N GLN A 129 -10.03 10.05 -17.74
CA GLN A 129 -9.56 9.12 -18.79
C GLN A 129 -8.96 9.80 -20.02
N ASN A 130 -9.56 10.88 -20.46
CA ASN A 130 -9.19 11.59 -21.69
C ASN A 130 -8.38 12.86 -21.43
N ARG A 131 -7.95 13.09 -20.21
CA ARG A 131 -7.14 14.26 -19.85
C ARG A 131 -5.68 14.00 -20.15
N PRO A 132 -4.94 14.97 -20.71
CA PRO A 132 -3.49 14.83 -20.95
C PRO A 132 -2.68 14.78 -19.66
N ASP A 133 -3.24 15.28 -18.56
CA ASP A 133 -2.66 15.29 -17.22
C ASP A 133 -3.17 14.13 -16.33
N ASN A 134 -3.81 13.11 -16.93
CA ASN A 134 -4.24 11.93 -16.20
C ASN A 134 -3.05 11.21 -15.58
N PHE A 135 -3.19 10.82 -14.34
CA PHE A 135 -2.12 10.12 -13.63
C PHE A 135 -1.94 8.67 -14.14
N SER A 136 -0.70 8.29 -14.31
CA SER A 136 -0.28 6.93 -14.69
C SER A 136 -0.50 5.95 -13.54
N THR A 137 -0.23 4.66 -13.79
CA THR A 137 -0.17 3.63 -12.74
C THR A 137 0.74 4.04 -11.57
N ILE A 138 1.92 4.63 -11.86
CA ILE A 138 2.82 5.15 -10.82
C ILE A 138 2.15 6.27 -10.01
N GLY A 139 1.40 7.15 -10.66
CA GLY A 139 0.65 8.21 -10.00
C GLY A 139 -0.47 7.68 -9.10
N ALA A 140 -1.21 6.67 -9.57
CA ALA A 140 -2.25 6.01 -8.78
C ALA A 140 -1.66 5.33 -7.53
N TRP A 141 -0.53 4.64 -7.67
CA TRP A 141 0.19 4.03 -6.54
C TRP A 141 0.70 5.09 -5.55
N ALA A 142 1.27 6.18 -6.04
CA ALA A 142 1.70 7.29 -5.18
C ALA A 142 0.53 7.90 -4.40
N TRP A 143 -0.58 8.17 -5.09
CA TRP A 143 -1.81 8.68 -4.48
C TRP A 143 -2.34 7.76 -3.36
N SER A 144 -2.24 6.43 -3.53
CA SER A 144 -2.68 5.50 -2.49
C SER A 144 -1.83 5.56 -1.23
N LEU A 145 -0.52 5.84 -1.36
CA LEU A 145 0.36 6.05 -0.20
C LEU A 145 -0.05 7.28 0.60
N SER A 146 -0.50 8.36 -0.07
CA SER A 146 -1.09 9.52 0.60
C SER A 146 -2.36 9.16 1.37
N ARG A 147 -3.22 8.30 0.81
CA ARG A 147 -4.43 7.82 1.52
C ARG A 147 -4.08 6.99 2.75
N VAL A 148 -2.99 6.23 2.70
CA VAL A 148 -2.48 5.53 3.89
C VAL A 148 -2.00 6.52 4.94
N LEU A 149 -1.31 7.59 4.53
CA LEU A 149 -0.86 8.64 5.46
C LEU A 149 -2.05 9.34 6.12
N ASP A 150 -3.08 9.71 5.36
CA ASP A 150 -4.31 10.30 5.92
C ASP A 150 -4.93 9.42 7.03
N TYR A 151 -4.94 8.09 6.83
CA TYR A 151 -5.38 7.17 7.87
C TYR A 151 -4.45 7.19 9.08
N LEU A 152 -3.13 7.12 8.87
CA LEU A 152 -2.15 7.09 9.96
C LEU A 152 -2.21 8.36 10.82
N GLU A 153 -2.59 9.51 10.25
CA GLU A 153 -2.81 10.76 11.00
C GLU A 153 -3.98 10.63 11.99
N THR A 154 -4.91 9.72 11.75
CA THR A 154 -6.03 9.44 12.67
C THR A 154 -5.76 8.32 13.66
N ASP A 155 -4.69 7.52 13.45
CA ASP A 155 -4.36 6.37 14.30
C ASP A 155 -3.45 6.78 15.46
N HIS A 156 -4.00 6.83 16.67
CA HIS A 156 -3.28 7.24 17.88
C HIS A 156 -2.20 6.26 18.35
N ASP A 157 -2.13 5.04 17.79
CA ASP A 157 -1.13 4.04 18.16
C ASP A 157 0.21 4.23 17.46
N VAL A 158 0.29 5.15 16.47
CA VAL A 158 1.50 5.47 15.71
C VAL A 158 1.79 6.96 15.71
N ASP A 159 2.99 7.35 15.33
CA ASP A 159 3.38 8.75 15.15
C ASP A 159 3.45 9.11 13.65
N ALA A 160 2.35 9.64 13.13
CA ALA A 160 2.24 10.03 11.73
C ALA A 160 3.11 11.24 11.34
N SER A 161 3.66 11.97 12.30
CA SER A 161 4.64 13.02 12.00
C SER A 161 6.03 12.48 11.65
N ARG A 162 6.25 11.19 11.88
CA ARG A 162 7.50 10.46 11.62
C ARG A 162 7.25 9.26 10.72
N VAL A 163 6.87 9.53 9.48
CA VAL A 163 6.64 8.52 8.45
C VAL A 163 7.78 8.53 7.44
N ALA A 164 8.34 7.36 7.17
CA ALA A 164 9.28 7.13 6.09
C ALA A 164 8.61 6.28 5.00
N VAL A 165 8.45 6.85 3.81
CA VAL A 165 7.96 6.09 2.65
C VAL A 165 9.14 5.37 1.98
N PHE A 166 8.90 4.13 1.59
CA PHE A 166 9.91 3.33 0.89
C PHE A 166 9.27 2.49 -0.22
N GLY A 167 10.11 2.06 -1.14
CA GLY A 167 9.67 1.19 -2.21
C GLY A 167 10.84 0.64 -2.99
N TRP A 168 10.56 -0.39 -3.75
CA TRP A 168 11.53 -1.08 -4.59
C TRP A 168 11.07 -1.07 -6.05
N SER A 169 12.01 -0.88 -7.01
CA SER A 169 11.73 -0.86 -8.45
C SER A 169 10.65 0.20 -8.79
N ARG A 170 9.60 -0.19 -9.49
CA ARG A 170 8.47 0.69 -9.84
C ARG A 170 7.78 1.30 -8.61
N LEU A 171 7.68 0.52 -7.53
CA LEU A 171 7.13 1.02 -6.26
C LEU A 171 8.07 2.02 -5.57
N GLY A 172 9.38 1.97 -5.85
CA GLY A 172 10.32 3.02 -5.44
C GLY A 172 10.05 4.35 -6.15
N LYS A 173 9.69 4.32 -7.45
CA LYS A 173 9.25 5.54 -8.17
C LYS A 173 7.97 6.11 -7.57
N ALA A 174 7.00 5.25 -7.24
CA ALA A 174 5.76 5.65 -6.58
C ALA A 174 6.02 6.27 -5.20
N ALA A 175 6.92 5.68 -4.41
CA ALA A 175 7.31 6.20 -3.11
C ALA A 175 7.95 7.59 -3.20
N LEU A 176 8.88 7.79 -4.14
CA LEU A 176 9.49 9.10 -4.39
C LEU A 176 8.47 10.15 -4.83
N TRP A 177 7.54 9.76 -5.71
CA TRP A 177 6.49 10.66 -6.19
C TRP A 177 5.52 11.03 -5.07
N ALA A 178 5.10 10.07 -4.24
CA ALA A 178 4.28 10.32 -3.06
C ALA A 178 4.96 11.30 -2.11
N ALA A 179 6.22 11.07 -1.74
CA ALA A 179 6.96 11.95 -0.85
C ALA A 179 7.05 13.38 -1.40
N ALA A 180 7.29 13.55 -2.71
CA ALA A 180 7.38 14.86 -3.34
C ALA A 180 6.03 15.60 -3.35
N THR A 181 4.93 14.89 -3.63
CA THR A 181 3.60 15.49 -3.76
C THR A 181 2.96 15.78 -2.40
N ASP A 182 3.17 14.93 -1.40
CA ASP A 182 2.65 15.16 -0.05
C ASP A 182 3.38 16.30 0.68
N ALA A 183 4.68 16.44 0.50
CA ALA A 183 5.44 17.57 1.04
C ALA A 183 4.90 18.91 0.52
N VAL A 184 4.49 18.97 -0.75
CA VAL A 184 3.84 20.15 -1.33
C VAL A 184 2.45 20.38 -0.73
N ALA A 185 1.67 19.30 -0.53
CA ALA A 185 0.35 19.39 0.09
C ALA A 185 0.43 19.87 1.56
N GLU A 186 1.45 19.44 2.31
CA GLU A 186 1.68 19.89 3.69
C GLU A 186 2.04 21.37 3.75
N ALA A 187 2.91 21.85 2.87
CA ALA A 187 3.24 23.27 2.77
C ALA A 187 1.99 24.13 2.48
N HIS A 188 1.08 23.65 1.61
CA HIS A 188 -0.19 24.30 1.33
C HIS A 188 -1.17 24.24 2.50
N ARG A 189 -1.20 23.17 3.28
CA ARG A 189 -2.03 23.05 4.49
C ARG A 189 -1.56 24.00 5.58
N GLN A 190 -0.24 24.14 5.77
CA GLN A 190 0.35 25.05 6.75
C GLN A 190 0.07 26.50 6.40
N TYR A 191 0.26 26.88 5.14
CA TYR A 191 -0.07 28.22 4.66
C TYR A 191 -1.53 28.62 4.88
N ARG A 192 -2.48 27.66 4.75
CA ARG A 192 -3.92 27.92 5.01
C ARG A 192 -4.28 28.02 6.49
N ARG A 193 -3.47 27.47 7.40
CA ARG A 193 -3.69 27.58 8.85
C ARG A 193 -3.20 28.91 9.40
N ASP A 194 -2.26 29.54 8.70
CA ASP A 194 -1.62 30.80 9.11
C ASP A 194 -2.33 32.04 8.50
N LEU A 195 -3.41 31.83 7.71
CA LEU A 195 -4.33 32.85 7.19
C LEU A 195 -5.65 32.85 7.93
#